data_e5b0f39c482f832ad27e03631910b63d
#
_entry.id   e5b0f39c482f832ad27e03631910b63d
#
_cell.length_a   1.000
_cell.length_b   1.000
_cell.length_c   1.000
_cell.angle_alpha   90.00
_cell.angle_beta   90.00
_cell.angle_gamma   90.00
#
_symmetry.space_group_name_H-M   'P 1'
#
loop_
_entity.id
_entity.type
_entity.pdbx_description
1 polymer ?
#
loop_
_entity_poly.entity_id
_entity_poly.type
_entity_poly.pdbx_seq_one_letter_code
_entity_poly.pdbx_strand_id
1 'polypeptide(L)'
;SGGSLSGSSSLTLEVTAVNDAPTITVPGTQTVAEESTLTISGVSFGDVDAASGNVTDTLAVAHGTLTLGGDTSGISVTAGSDGSAAMTLSGTLAAVNAAVASLGYAPDVNFSGADSLQLGIDDGGNSGTGTALNASTSLSLTVTGTNDAPVLTAGSPNLGVISDEDHTDAIGYAVHDFVGASLGQTGISDVDLPVDAEFAGQGVAIHAVSTSGPGPGTWEYQTDCGSWTLFTLLPGQSLLLKATDHIRFVPDGLNATTATFSYYLWDGASGSAGTQVDASTRGGGTAFSSASDTA
;
A
#
# COMPACT_ATOMS: atom_id res chain seq x y z
N SER A 1 -57.57 -68.66 41.55
CA SER A 1 -56.23 -68.11 41.32
C SER A 1 -56.23 -67.36 40.01
N GLY A 2 -56.33 -66.07 40.03
CA GLY A 2 -56.25 -65.21 38.84
C GLY A 2 -54.76 -64.94 38.51
N GLY A 3 -54.33 -65.48 37.43
CA GLY A 3 -53.02 -65.14 36.88
C GLY A 3 -53.08 -63.74 36.22
N SER A 4 -52.31 -62.81 36.73
CA SER A 4 -52.11 -61.50 36.06
C SER A 4 -51.28 -61.71 34.80
N LEU A 5 -51.85 -61.51 33.62
CA LEU A 5 -51.15 -61.46 32.40
C LEU A 5 -50.62 -59.99 32.21
N SER A 6 -49.34 -59.78 32.43
CA SER A 6 -48.71 -58.53 32.08
C SER A 6 -48.13 -58.63 30.67
N GLY A 7 -48.78 -57.99 29.73
CA GLY A 7 -48.21 -57.83 28.37
C GLY A 7 -47.49 -56.49 28.29
N SER A 8 -46.22 -56.50 27.94
CA SER A 8 -45.48 -55.30 27.56
C SER A 8 -45.51 -55.18 26.04
N SER A 9 -45.99 -54.07 25.52
CA SER A 9 -45.87 -53.71 24.09
C SER A 9 -44.82 -52.59 24.00
N SER A 10 -43.86 -52.72 23.09
CA SER A 10 -42.91 -51.66 22.74
C SER A 10 -43.35 -51.03 21.40
N LEU A 11 -43.36 -49.71 21.39
CA LEU A 11 -43.51 -48.94 20.15
C LEU A 11 -42.08 -48.48 19.74
N THR A 12 -41.65 -48.87 18.56
CA THR A 12 -40.41 -48.40 17.97
C THR A 12 -40.73 -47.18 17.12
N LEU A 13 -40.09 -46.05 17.45
CA LEU A 13 -40.09 -44.82 16.64
C LEU A 13 -38.72 -44.74 15.97
N GLU A 14 -38.70 -44.71 14.64
CA GLU A 14 -37.50 -44.50 13.85
C GLU A 14 -37.43 -43.03 13.44
N VAL A 15 -36.34 -42.36 13.77
CA VAL A 15 -36.03 -41.00 13.35
C VAL A 15 -34.85 -41.08 12.38
N THR A 16 -35.05 -40.64 11.15
CA THR A 16 -34.01 -40.58 10.13
C THR A 16 -33.39 -39.18 10.14
N ALA A 17 -32.06 -39.12 10.15
CA ALA A 17 -31.36 -37.86 9.99
C ALA A 17 -31.53 -37.34 8.55
N VAL A 18 -31.60 -36.02 8.40
CA VAL A 18 -31.58 -35.30 7.13
C VAL A 18 -30.36 -34.38 7.15
N ASN A 19 -29.67 -34.25 6.00
CA ASN A 19 -28.53 -33.39 5.88
C ASN A 19 -28.97 -31.91 5.98
N ASP A 20 -28.36 -31.14 6.85
CA ASP A 20 -28.57 -29.70 7.06
C ASP A 20 -27.44 -28.91 6.38
N ALA A 21 -27.71 -27.67 5.95
CA ALA A 21 -26.72 -26.84 5.30
C ALA A 21 -25.69 -26.27 6.31
N PRO A 22 -24.38 -26.20 5.94
CA PRO A 22 -23.38 -25.61 6.76
C PRO A 22 -23.59 -24.08 6.92
N THR A 23 -22.93 -23.49 7.88
CA THR A 23 -22.99 -22.07 8.19
C THR A 23 -21.59 -21.46 8.25
N ILE A 24 -21.47 -20.15 7.94
CA ILE A 24 -20.22 -19.40 8.03
C ILE A 24 -20.43 -18.18 8.90
N THR A 25 -19.55 -17.97 9.87
CA THR A 25 -19.51 -16.76 10.68
C THR A 25 -18.25 -15.97 10.31
N VAL A 26 -18.40 -14.66 10.11
CA VAL A 26 -17.29 -13.74 9.83
C VAL A 26 -17.35 -12.54 10.78
N PRO A 27 -16.21 -11.91 11.11
CA PRO A 27 -16.20 -10.66 11.85
C PRO A 27 -16.77 -9.51 10.99
N GLY A 28 -16.92 -8.32 11.58
CA GLY A 28 -17.22 -7.10 10.81
C GLY A 28 -16.07 -6.70 9.88
N THR A 29 -16.32 -5.70 9.03
CA THR A 29 -15.32 -5.12 8.10
C THR A 29 -13.97 -4.91 8.77
N GLN A 30 -12.91 -5.28 8.08
CA GLN A 30 -11.52 -5.14 8.55
C GLN A 30 -10.81 -4.06 7.73
N THR A 31 -9.83 -3.40 8.37
CA THR A 31 -8.99 -2.39 7.72
C THR A 31 -7.52 -2.71 7.97
N VAL A 32 -6.70 -2.52 6.95
CA VAL A 32 -5.24 -2.70 7.00
C VAL A 32 -4.58 -1.62 6.17
N ALA A 33 -3.39 -1.16 6.56
CA ALA A 33 -2.55 -0.36 5.66
C ALA A 33 -1.92 -1.27 4.60
N GLU A 34 -1.75 -0.77 3.37
CA GLU A 34 -0.90 -1.47 2.40
C GLU A 34 0.47 -1.74 3.02
N GLU A 35 1.24 -2.67 2.52
CA GLU A 35 2.55 -3.09 3.07
C GLU A 35 2.49 -3.66 4.50
N SER A 36 1.30 -3.81 5.08
CA SER A 36 1.10 -4.41 6.40
C SER A 36 0.30 -5.71 6.29
N THR A 37 0.50 -6.61 7.23
CA THR A 37 -0.29 -7.84 7.32
C THR A 37 -1.37 -7.69 8.37
N LEU A 38 -2.61 -8.02 7.99
CA LEU A 38 -3.76 -8.09 8.89
C LEU A 38 -3.92 -9.50 9.44
N THR A 39 -4.12 -9.64 10.73
CA THR A 39 -4.59 -10.89 11.32
C THR A 39 -6.10 -10.85 11.48
N ILE A 40 -6.80 -11.69 10.75
CA ILE A 40 -8.26 -11.86 10.80
C ILE A 40 -8.59 -12.99 11.77
N SER A 41 -9.36 -12.71 12.80
CA SER A 41 -9.87 -13.68 13.76
C SER A 41 -11.40 -13.64 13.80
N GLY A 42 -12.01 -14.73 14.30
CA GLY A 42 -13.46 -14.83 14.39
C GLY A 42 -14.14 -15.34 13.10
N VAL A 43 -13.38 -15.85 12.14
CA VAL A 43 -13.91 -16.70 11.07
C VAL A 43 -14.16 -18.08 11.64
N SER A 44 -15.35 -18.64 11.39
CA SER A 44 -15.66 -20.02 11.77
C SER A 44 -16.74 -20.63 10.88
N PHE A 45 -16.65 -21.92 10.70
CA PHE A 45 -17.60 -22.76 9.98
C PHE A 45 -18.37 -23.62 10.97
N GLY A 46 -19.66 -23.83 10.72
CA GLY A 46 -20.54 -24.63 11.54
C GLY A 46 -21.37 -25.57 10.69
N ASP A 47 -21.60 -26.80 11.21
CA ASP A 47 -22.46 -27.78 10.59
C ASP A 47 -22.87 -28.80 11.66
N VAL A 48 -24.16 -29.04 11.79
CA VAL A 48 -24.74 -29.95 12.80
C VAL A 48 -24.55 -31.41 12.45
N ASP A 49 -24.34 -31.72 11.18
CA ASP A 49 -24.23 -33.07 10.62
C ASP A 49 -22.82 -33.49 10.27
N ALA A 50 -21.86 -32.56 10.21
CA ALA A 50 -20.47 -32.86 9.78
C ALA A 50 -19.78 -33.93 10.62
N ALA A 51 -20.14 -34.07 11.90
CA ALA A 51 -19.59 -35.07 12.83
C ALA A 51 -18.04 -35.15 12.71
N SER A 52 -17.52 -36.30 12.25
CA SER A 52 -16.09 -36.54 11.98
C SER A 52 -15.77 -36.61 10.49
N GLY A 53 -16.73 -36.29 9.62
CA GLY A 53 -16.54 -36.26 8.17
C GLY A 53 -15.70 -35.05 7.75
N ASN A 54 -15.09 -35.15 6.57
CA ASN A 54 -14.35 -34.03 6.01
C ASN A 54 -15.32 -33.06 5.31
N VAL A 55 -15.09 -31.80 5.52
CA VAL A 55 -15.68 -30.67 4.76
C VAL A 55 -14.62 -30.14 3.77
N THR A 56 -15.11 -29.38 2.78
CA THR A 56 -14.24 -28.69 1.82
C THR A 56 -14.52 -27.20 1.89
N ASP A 57 -13.49 -26.41 2.21
CA ASP A 57 -13.59 -24.98 2.39
C ASP A 57 -12.76 -24.24 1.36
N THR A 58 -13.28 -23.14 0.84
CA THR A 58 -12.61 -22.25 -0.11
C THR A 58 -12.42 -20.88 0.49
N LEU A 59 -11.22 -20.34 0.32
CA LEU A 59 -10.79 -19.01 0.75
C LEU A 59 -10.19 -18.29 -0.45
N ALA A 60 -10.60 -17.05 -0.73
CA ALA A 60 -10.03 -16.26 -1.83
C ALA A 60 -10.11 -14.77 -1.57
N VAL A 61 -9.09 -14.03 -1.99
CA VAL A 61 -9.03 -12.57 -2.09
C VAL A 61 -8.66 -12.16 -3.51
N ALA A 62 -8.98 -10.93 -3.91
CA ALA A 62 -8.65 -10.42 -5.24
C ALA A 62 -7.29 -9.72 -5.27
N HIS A 63 -6.90 -9.05 -4.19
CA HIS A 63 -5.72 -8.20 -4.10
C HIS A 63 -4.88 -8.55 -2.87
N GLY A 64 -4.06 -9.60 -2.97
CA GLY A 64 -3.17 -10.01 -1.89
C GLY A 64 -3.07 -11.51 -1.72
N THR A 65 -2.55 -11.93 -0.56
CA THR A 65 -2.35 -13.33 -0.20
C THR A 65 -2.92 -13.63 1.18
N LEU A 66 -3.31 -14.91 1.35
CA LEU A 66 -3.86 -15.45 2.59
C LEU A 66 -2.88 -16.46 3.18
N THR A 67 -2.65 -16.40 4.49
CA THR A 67 -1.86 -17.37 5.25
C THR A 67 -2.67 -17.97 6.38
N LEU A 68 -2.50 -19.27 6.61
CA LEU A 68 -3.11 -19.98 7.72
C LEU A 68 -2.24 -19.78 8.98
N GLY A 69 -2.76 -19.07 9.97
CA GLY A 69 -2.03 -18.78 11.21
C GLY A 69 -2.41 -19.73 12.37
N GLY A 70 -3.37 -20.65 12.17
CA GLY A 70 -3.80 -21.60 13.16
C GLY A 70 -3.12 -22.97 13.03
N ASP A 71 -3.66 -23.99 13.70
CA ASP A 71 -3.15 -25.37 13.62
C ASP A 71 -3.59 -26.04 12.33
N THR A 72 -2.66 -26.34 11.45
CA THR A 72 -2.89 -26.96 10.14
C THR A 72 -2.70 -28.48 10.12
N SER A 73 -2.43 -29.11 11.27
CA SER A 73 -2.08 -30.54 11.36
C SER A 73 -3.18 -31.48 10.89
N GLY A 74 -4.43 -31.05 10.92
CA GLY A 74 -5.61 -31.86 10.59
C GLY A 74 -6.23 -31.56 9.22
N ILE A 75 -5.62 -30.73 8.39
CA ILE A 75 -6.13 -30.32 7.08
C ILE A 75 -5.18 -30.72 5.95
N SER A 76 -5.72 -30.72 4.74
CA SER A 76 -4.97 -30.77 3.47
C SER A 76 -5.36 -29.58 2.60
N VAL A 77 -4.38 -28.90 2.01
CA VAL A 77 -4.63 -27.92 0.95
C VAL A 77 -4.75 -28.68 -0.36
N THR A 78 -5.96 -28.71 -0.92
CA THR A 78 -6.31 -29.52 -2.11
C THR A 78 -6.22 -28.72 -3.42
N ALA A 79 -6.30 -27.39 -3.33
CA ALA A 79 -6.03 -26.48 -4.44
C ALA A 79 -5.43 -25.17 -3.92
N GLY A 80 -4.61 -24.51 -4.75
CA GLY A 80 -3.82 -23.37 -4.34
C GLY A 80 -2.70 -23.74 -3.37
N SER A 81 -2.30 -22.83 -2.53
CA SER A 81 -1.30 -23.05 -1.47
C SER A 81 -1.50 -22.07 -0.32
N ASP A 82 -1.00 -22.41 0.86
CA ASP A 82 -0.84 -21.44 1.94
C ASP A 82 0.12 -20.34 1.50
N GLY A 83 -0.25 -19.08 1.72
CA GLY A 83 0.46 -17.91 1.20
C GLY A 83 0.05 -17.50 -0.23
N SER A 84 -1.08 -17.96 -0.75
CA SER A 84 -1.59 -17.57 -2.07
C SER A 84 -2.91 -16.78 -1.98
N ALA A 85 -3.32 -16.19 -3.10
CA ALA A 85 -4.57 -15.42 -3.19
C ALA A 85 -5.83 -16.29 -3.02
N ALA A 86 -5.72 -17.60 -3.30
CA ALA A 86 -6.83 -18.52 -3.16
C ALA A 86 -6.35 -19.90 -2.74
N MET A 87 -7.11 -20.57 -1.88
CA MET A 87 -6.83 -21.92 -1.44
C MET A 87 -8.12 -22.71 -1.18
N THR A 88 -8.03 -24.02 -1.32
CA THR A 88 -9.08 -24.96 -0.93
C THR A 88 -8.53 -25.88 0.14
N LEU A 89 -9.23 -25.98 1.25
CA LEU A 89 -8.87 -26.81 2.40
C LEU A 89 -9.81 -28.03 2.46
N SER A 90 -9.33 -29.17 2.91
CA SER A 90 -10.15 -30.32 3.26
C SER A 90 -9.69 -30.92 4.58
N GLY A 91 -10.62 -31.18 5.46
CA GLY A 91 -10.38 -31.74 6.78
C GLY A 91 -11.68 -31.85 7.58
N THR A 92 -11.61 -32.35 8.81
CA THR A 92 -12.78 -32.27 9.68
C THR A 92 -13.12 -30.83 10.00
N LEU A 93 -14.39 -30.53 10.30
CA LEU A 93 -14.84 -29.18 10.65
C LEU A 93 -14.00 -28.55 11.79
N ALA A 94 -13.63 -29.37 12.78
CA ALA A 94 -12.77 -28.92 13.88
C ALA A 94 -11.35 -28.55 13.42
N ALA A 95 -10.78 -29.34 12.50
CA ALA A 95 -9.43 -29.08 11.96
C ALA A 95 -9.41 -27.84 11.07
N VAL A 96 -10.42 -27.64 10.21
CA VAL A 96 -10.54 -26.44 9.38
C VAL A 96 -10.71 -25.20 10.26
N ASN A 97 -11.58 -25.24 11.27
CA ASN A 97 -11.75 -24.16 12.23
C ASN A 97 -10.44 -23.84 12.99
N ALA A 98 -9.66 -24.86 13.35
CA ALA A 98 -8.36 -24.65 13.98
C ALA A 98 -7.37 -23.97 13.02
N ALA A 99 -7.37 -24.32 11.75
CA ALA A 99 -6.49 -23.73 10.74
C ALA A 99 -6.83 -22.25 10.44
N VAL A 100 -8.14 -21.91 10.36
CA VAL A 100 -8.60 -20.55 10.06
C VAL A 100 -8.77 -19.67 11.31
N ALA A 101 -8.50 -20.17 12.50
CA ALA A 101 -8.66 -19.41 13.75
C ALA A 101 -7.91 -18.07 13.76
N SER A 102 -6.87 -17.98 12.96
CA SER A 102 -6.07 -16.78 12.72
C SER A 102 -5.62 -16.79 11.26
N LEU A 103 -6.29 -16.01 10.42
CA LEU A 103 -5.90 -15.83 9.01
C LEU A 103 -5.03 -14.59 8.87
N GLY A 104 -3.88 -14.71 8.20
CA GLY A 104 -3.10 -13.57 7.74
C GLY A 104 -3.62 -13.13 6.37
N TYR A 105 -3.84 -11.84 6.19
CA TYR A 105 -4.06 -11.20 4.89
C TYR A 105 -2.97 -10.16 4.66
N ALA A 106 -2.20 -10.32 3.60
CA ALA A 106 -1.20 -9.37 3.13
C ALA A 106 -1.67 -8.80 1.79
N PRO A 107 -2.00 -7.49 1.70
CA PRO A 107 -2.34 -6.85 0.44
C PRO A 107 -1.23 -6.96 -0.60
N ASP A 108 -1.56 -6.84 -1.89
CA ASP A 108 -0.58 -6.62 -2.94
C ASP A 108 0.18 -5.32 -2.68
N VAL A 109 1.45 -5.28 -3.07
CA VAL A 109 2.30 -4.09 -2.92
C VAL A 109 1.66 -2.90 -3.65
N ASN A 110 1.58 -1.76 -2.98
CA ASN A 110 0.99 -0.51 -3.49
C ASN A 110 -0.49 -0.64 -3.89
N PHE A 111 -1.22 -1.60 -3.33
CA PHE A 111 -2.65 -1.68 -3.50
C PHE A 111 -3.36 -0.95 -2.37
N SER A 112 -4.14 0.06 -2.71
CA SER A 112 -5.09 0.72 -1.80
C SER A 112 -6.50 0.65 -2.39
N GLY A 113 -7.51 0.42 -1.54
CA GLY A 113 -8.88 0.29 -1.99
C GLY A 113 -9.67 -0.79 -1.27
N ALA A 114 -10.78 -1.19 -1.88
CA ALA A 114 -11.64 -2.23 -1.35
C ALA A 114 -11.24 -3.61 -1.88
N ASP A 115 -11.18 -4.58 -0.99
CA ASP A 115 -11.04 -6.00 -1.29
C ASP A 115 -12.07 -6.79 -0.50
N SER A 116 -12.14 -8.10 -0.69
CA SER A 116 -13.02 -8.98 0.07
C SER A 116 -12.46 -10.38 0.18
N LEU A 117 -12.48 -10.93 1.38
CA LEU A 117 -12.25 -12.36 1.60
C LEU A 117 -13.54 -13.12 1.31
N GLN A 118 -13.52 -13.91 0.23
CA GLN A 118 -14.58 -14.82 -0.12
C GLN A 118 -14.39 -16.14 0.62
N LEU A 119 -15.44 -16.64 1.24
CA LEU A 119 -15.43 -17.89 1.99
C LEU A 119 -16.56 -18.80 1.48
N GLY A 120 -16.24 -20.07 1.32
CA GLY A 120 -17.23 -21.10 0.99
C GLY A 120 -16.95 -22.37 1.77
N ILE A 121 -18.00 -23.14 2.06
CA ILE A 121 -17.91 -24.46 2.66
C ILE A 121 -18.90 -25.40 1.95
N ASP A 122 -18.47 -26.63 1.72
CA ASP A 122 -19.25 -27.78 1.25
C ASP A 122 -19.15 -28.90 2.31
N ASP A 123 -20.30 -29.38 2.78
CA ASP A 123 -20.38 -30.37 3.85
C ASP A 123 -20.03 -31.81 3.40
N GLY A 124 -19.89 -32.03 2.10
CA GLY A 124 -19.65 -33.38 1.53
C GLY A 124 -20.80 -34.38 1.68
N GLY A 125 -21.93 -33.97 2.27
CA GLY A 125 -23.07 -34.85 2.54
C GLY A 125 -22.74 -35.93 3.59
N ASN A 126 -21.98 -35.56 4.63
CA ASN A 126 -21.34 -36.50 5.56
C ASN A 126 -22.31 -37.27 6.45
N SER A 127 -23.51 -36.77 6.76
CA SER A 127 -24.51 -37.51 7.52
C SER A 127 -25.95 -37.10 7.16
N GLY A 128 -26.87 -38.06 7.39
CA GLY A 128 -28.25 -37.85 7.03
C GLY A 128 -28.61 -38.26 5.60
N THR A 129 -29.91 -38.19 5.28
CA THR A 129 -30.41 -38.38 3.91
C THR A 129 -30.40 -37.06 3.17
N GLY A 130 -29.84 -37.02 1.98
CA GLY A 130 -29.72 -35.82 1.15
C GLY A 130 -28.47 -35.85 0.29
N THR A 131 -28.26 -34.77 -0.44
CA THR A 131 -26.98 -34.50 -1.18
C THR A 131 -26.16 -33.53 -0.38
N ALA A 132 -24.89 -33.40 -0.72
CA ALA A 132 -24.00 -32.34 -0.20
C ALA A 132 -24.63 -30.95 -0.37
N LEU A 133 -24.50 -30.13 0.65
CA LEU A 133 -24.99 -28.76 0.72
C LEU A 133 -23.79 -27.82 0.91
N ASN A 134 -24.00 -26.55 0.57
CA ASN A 134 -22.92 -25.56 0.67
C ASN A 134 -23.44 -24.23 1.20
N ALA A 135 -22.51 -23.43 1.74
CA ALA A 135 -22.73 -22.03 2.10
C ALA A 135 -21.56 -21.17 1.59
N SER A 136 -21.84 -19.90 1.34
CA SER A 136 -20.81 -18.92 1.00
C SER A 136 -21.13 -17.55 1.62
N THR A 137 -20.08 -16.80 1.93
CA THR A 137 -20.17 -15.42 2.42
C THR A 137 -18.93 -14.65 2.05
N SER A 138 -18.94 -13.34 2.30
CA SER A 138 -17.75 -12.49 2.13
C SER A 138 -17.52 -11.60 3.34
N LEU A 139 -16.26 -11.39 3.67
CA LEU A 139 -15.78 -10.39 4.63
C LEU A 139 -15.19 -9.20 3.87
N SER A 140 -15.74 -8.00 4.08
CA SER A 140 -15.22 -6.78 3.47
C SER A 140 -13.87 -6.39 4.08
N LEU A 141 -12.90 -6.10 3.22
CA LEU A 141 -11.58 -5.61 3.56
C LEU A 141 -11.40 -4.20 2.97
N THR A 142 -10.77 -3.31 3.72
CA THR A 142 -10.38 -1.99 3.23
C THR A 142 -8.88 -1.85 3.42
N VAL A 143 -8.16 -1.66 2.33
CA VAL A 143 -6.72 -1.37 2.35
C VAL A 143 -6.54 0.13 2.23
N THR A 144 -5.88 0.72 3.21
CA THR A 144 -5.57 2.17 3.23
C THR A 144 -4.18 2.41 2.66
N GLY A 145 -4.08 3.38 1.75
CA GLY A 145 -2.80 3.83 1.21
C GLY A 145 -1.88 4.39 2.29
N THR A 146 -0.61 4.20 2.13
CA THR A 146 0.49 4.86 2.86
C THR A 146 1.32 5.63 1.84
N ASN A 147 2.01 6.68 2.28
CA ASN A 147 2.87 7.42 1.36
C ASN A 147 4.08 6.58 0.95
N ASP A 148 4.37 6.55 -0.35
CA ASP A 148 5.61 6.07 -0.94
C ASP A 148 6.47 7.24 -1.41
N ALA A 149 7.78 7.15 -1.23
CA ALA A 149 8.67 8.21 -1.67
C ALA A 149 8.76 8.27 -3.20
N PRO A 150 8.83 9.48 -3.78
CA PRO A 150 8.98 9.63 -5.23
C PRO A 150 10.30 9.00 -5.70
N VAL A 151 10.28 8.45 -6.92
CA VAL A 151 11.44 7.84 -7.57
C VAL A 151 12.07 8.84 -8.55
N LEU A 152 13.35 9.13 -8.32
CA LEU A 152 14.14 10.05 -9.15
C LEU A 152 14.92 9.28 -10.21
N THR A 153 14.78 9.71 -11.47
CA THR A 153 15.67 9.31 -12.57
C THR A 153 16.52 10.52 -12.97
N ALA A 154 17.80 10.46 -12.70
CA ALA A 154 18.72 11.58 -12.92
C ALA A 154 18.78 11.96 -14.42
N GLY A 155 18.63 13.26 -14.70
CA GLY A 155 18.72 13.86 -16.04
C GLY A 155 19.88 14.80 -16.19
N SER A 156 20.45 15.28 -15.08
CA SER A 156 21.49 16.32 -15.04
C SER A 156 21.10 17.57 -15.85
N PRO A 157 19.97 18.20 -15.49
CA PRO A 157 19.41 19.30 -16.28
C PRO A 157 20.38 20.47 -16.35
N ASN A 158 20.46 21.08 -17.54
CA ASN A 158 21.26 22.28 -17.80
C ASN A 158 20.34 23.46 -18.04
N LEU A 159 20.32 24.43 -17.13
CA LEU A 159 19.46 25.60 -17.22
C LEU A 159 20.00 26.68 -18.18
N GLY A 160 21.13 26.43 -18.84
CA GLY A 160 21.69 27.29 -19.85
C GLY A 160 22.76 28.25 -19.34
N VAL A 161 23.00 29.31 -20.11
CA VAL A 161 24.01 30.34 -19.84
C VAL A 161 23.30 31.68 -19.69
N ILE A 162 23.66 32.39 -18.64
CA ILE A 162 23.26 33.79 -18.41
C ILE A 162 24.48 34.70 -18.50
N SER A 163 24.27 35.97 -18.79
CA SER A 163 25.34 36.97 -18.79
C SER A 163 25.63 37.44 -17.35
N ASP A 164 26.86 37.83 -17.08
CA ASP A 164 27.22 38.53 -15.84
C ASP A 164 26.50 39.88 -15.72
N GLU A 165 26.11 40.49 -16.86
CA GLU A 165 25.29 41.70 -16.90
C GLU A 165 23.82 41.48 -16.48
N ASP A 166 23.36 40.23 -16.43
CA ASP A 166 21.99 39.87 -16.02
C ASP A 166 21.77 39.97 -14.49
N HIS A 167 22.67 40.59 -13.76
CA HIS A 167 22.60 40.74 -12.31
C HIS A 167 21.36 41.52 -11.81
N THR A 168 20.72 42.33 -12.65
CA THR A 168 19.50 43.06 -12.32
C THR A 168 18.21 42.36 -12.76
N ASP A 169 18.29 41.57 -13.84
CA ASP A 169 17.12 40.92 -14.49
C ASP A 169 17.37 39.41 -14.71
N ALA A 170 18.03 38.75 -13.76
CA ALA A 170 18.35 37.34 -13.85
C ALA A 170 17.07 36.51 -14.09
N ILE A 171 17.13 35.63 -15.08
CA ILE A 171 16.03 34.73 -15.46
C ILE A 171 15.81 33.71 -14.33
N GLY A 172 14.53 33.51 -13.95
CA GLY A 172 14.12 32.43 -13.06
C GLY A 172 13.63 31.21 -13.85
N TYR A 173 13.86 30.05 -13.29
CA TYR A 173 13.41 28.77 -13.83
C TYR A 173 12.41 28.17 -12.86
N ALA A 174 11.25 27.77 -13.36
CA ALA A 174 10.31 27.01 -12.54
C ALA A 174 10.83 25.58 -12.30
N VAL A 175 10.46 24.99 -11.17
CA VAL A 175 10.91 23.61 -10.87
C VAL A 175 10.52 22.65 -11.98
N HIS A 176 9.33 22.77 -12.57
CA HIS A 176 8.89 21.95 -13.70
C HIS A 176 9.72 22.13 -14.99
N ASP A 177 10.58 23.17 -15.09
CA ASP A 177 11.46 23.35 -16.25
C ASP A 177 12.65 22.38 -16.23
N PHE A 178 13.04 21.87 -15.06
CA PHE A 178 14.18 20.97 -14.91
C PHE A 178 13.82 19.60 -14.31
N VAL A 179 12.59 19.43 -13.83
CA VAL A 179 12.05 18.15 -13.37
C VAL A 179 10.81 17.80 -14.18
N GLY A 180 10.77 16.61 -14.75
CA GLY A 180 9.65 16.16 -15.58
C GLY A 180 10.02 15.00 -16.50
N ALA A 181 9.20 14.76 -17.52
CA ALA A 181 9.39 13.65 -18.45
C ALA A 181 10.20 14.02 -19.70
N SER A 182 10.63 15.29 -19.87
CA SER A 182 11.34 15.73 -21.06
C SER A 182 12.80 15.31 -21.03
N LEU A 183 13.42 15.16 -22.21
CA LEU A 183 14.82 14.77 -22.33
C LEU A 183 15.75 15.83 -21.68
N GLY A 184 16.65 15.38 -20.83
CA GLY A 184 17.57 16.25 -20.08
C GLY A 184 16.98 16.86 -18.83
N GLN A 185 15.75 16.52 -18.46
CA GLN A 185 15.17 16.82 -17.17
C GLN A 185 15.34 15.63 -16.21
N THR A 186 15.28 15.89 -14.91
CA THR A 186 15.14 14.83 -13.92
C THR A 186 13.79 14.17 -14.05
N GLY A 187 13.78 12.86 -14.33
CA GLY A 187 12.54 12.09 -14.37
C GLY A 187 11.98 11.86 -12.96
N ILE A 188 10.65 11.86 -12.86
CA ILE A 188 9.91 11.59 -11.64
C ILE A 188 8.84 10.53 -11.89
N SER A 189 8.69 9.61 -10.94
CA SER A 189 7.52 8.74 -10.84
C SER A 189 7.17 8.56 -9.36
N ASP A 190 5.88 8.34 -9.10
CA ASP A 190 5.36 8.18 -7.75
C ASP A 190 4.11 7.30 -7.84
N VAL A 191 4.04 6.23 -7.03
CA VAL A 191 2.96 5.26 -7.10
C VAL A 191 1.66 5.76 -6.48
N ASP A 192 1.75 6.75 -5.57
CA ASP A 192 0.58 7.36 -4.91
C ASP A 192 -0.11 8.39 -5.80
N LEU A 193 0.51 8.79 -6.88
CA LEU A 193 -0.03 9.80 -7.77
C LEU A 193 -0.66 9.17 -9.02
N PRO A 194 -1.77 9.73 -9.51
CA PRO A 194 -2.31 9.33 -10.81
C PRO A 194 -1.26 9.51 -11.90
N VAL A 195 -1.11 8.53 -12.77
CA VAL A 195 -0.15 8.51 -13.89
C VAL A 195 -0.21 9.75 -14.81
N ASP A 196 -1.30 10.52 -14.76
CA ASP A 196 -1.53 11.73 -15.55
C ASP A 196 -1.40 13.03 -14.73
N ALA A 197 -1.09 12.95 -13.43
CA ALA A 197 -0.89 14.13 -12.58
C ALA A 197 0.57 14.59 -12.69
N GLU A 198 0.92 15.17 -13.85
CA GLU A 198 2.19 15.88 -13.97
C GLU A 198 2.31 16.88 -12.81
N PHE A 199 3.16 16.58 -11.83
CA PHE A 199 3.58 17.50 -10.78
C PHE A 199 2.50 18.14 -9.88
N ALA A 200 1.28 17.63 -9.79
CA ALA A 200 0.25 18.16 -8.89
C ALA A 200 0.66 17.98 -7.42
N GLY A 201 1.28 19.00 -6.85
CA GLY A 201 1.72 19.02 -5.45
C GLY A 201 3.16 18.58 -5.20
N GLN A 202 3.84 18.07 -6.21
CA GLN A 202 5.24 17.63 -6.14
C GLN A 202 6.22 18.78 -6.37
N GLY A 203 7.50 18.52 -6.04
CA GLY A 203 8.55 19.50 -6.21
C GLY A 203 9.93 18.93 -5.89
N VAL A 204 10.78 19.80 -5.35
CA VAL A 204 12.15 19.47 -4.97
C VAL A 204 12.48 19.91 -3.55
N ALA A 205 13.41 19.21 -2.94
CA ALA A 205 14.08 19.56 -1.70
C ALA A 205 15.55 19.89 -2.02
N ILE A 206 15.89 21.17 -2.18
CA ILE A 206 17.23 21.61 -2.53
C ILE A 206 18.12 21.50 -1.29
N HIS A 207 19.14 20.65 -1.33
CA HIS A 207 19.98 20.34 -0.18
C HIS A 207 21.42 20.86 -0.29
N ALA A 208 21.83 21.30 -1.48
CA ALA A 208 23.15 21.89 -1.68
C ALA A 208 23.12 22.93 -2.80
N VAL A 209 23.92 23.97 -2.65
CA VAL A 209 24.26 24.94 -3.71
C VAL A 209 25.76 25.07 -3.79
N SER A 210 26.29 25.26 -5.00
CA SER A 210 27.69 25.42 -5.23
C SER A 210 27.95 26.46 -6.32
N THR A 211 29.03 27.18 -6.21
CA THR A 211 29.53 28.09 -7.23
C THR A 211 31.03 27.83 -7.45
N SER A 212 31.44 27.82 -8.71
CA SER A 212 32.85 27.69 -9.07
C SER A 212 33.21 28.81 -10.03
N GLY A 213 34.31 29.52 -9.71
CA GLY A 213 34.77 30.73 -10.42
C GLY A 213 35.09 31.87 -9.45
N PRO A 214 35.61 33.00 -9.95
CA PRO A 214 36.05 34.11 -9.10
C PRO A 214 34.90 34.96 -8.52
N GLY A 215 33.66 34.82 -9.04
CA GLY A 215 32.51 35.61 -8.60
C GLY A 215 31.52 34.82 -7.76
N PRO A 216 31.11 35.32 -6.58
CA PRO A 216 30.27 34.52 -5.68
C PRO A 216 28.79 34.49 -6.05
N GLY A 217 28.24 35.33 -6.87
CA GLY A 217 26.79 35.35 -7.18
C GLY A 217 25.87 34.92 -6.05
N THR A 218 24.57 34.95 -6.21
CA THR A 218 23.61 34.53 -5.19
C THR A 218 22.48 33.71 -5.77
N TRP A 219 21.99 32.74 -5.01
CA TRP A 219 20.75 32.01 -5.32
C TRP A 219 19.54 32.67 -4.67
N GLU A 220 18.48 32.79 -5.42
CA GLU A 220 17.18 33.27 -4.96
C GLU A 220 16.06 32.34 -5.39
N TYR A 221 15.00 32.29 -4.61
CA TYR A 221 13.79 31.54 -4.93
C TYR A 221 12.55 32.43 -4.81
N GLN A 222 11.46 31.97 -5.45
CA GLN A 222 10.17 32.63 -5.43
C GLN A 222 9.07 31.58 -5.30
N THR A 223 8.20 31.73 -4.32
CA THR A 223 7.02 30.88 -4.14
C THR A 223 5.76 31.63 -4.55
N ASP A 224 4.82 30.91 -5.19
CA ASP A 224 3.48 31.42 -5.55
C ASP A 224 3.49 32.80 -6.25
N CYS A 225 4.44 33.06 -7.15
CA CYS A 225 4.62 34.35 -7.82
C CYS A 225 4.83 35.53 -6.85
N GLY A 226 5.35 35.28 -5.66
CA GLY A 226 5.70 36.28 -4.67
C GLY A 226 6.94 37.08 -5.03
N SER A 227 7.64 37.64 -4.05
CA SER A 227 8.92 38.31 -4.24
C SER A 227 10.07 37.32 -4.24
N TRP A 228 11.15 37.63 -4.97
CA TRP A 228 12.40 36.89 -4.90
C TRP A 228 13.00 36.98 -3.49
N THR A 229 13.39 35.86 -2.95
CA THR A 229 13.94 35.72 -1.60
C THR A 229 15.34 35.12 -1.69
N LEU A 230 16.30 35.75 -1.01
CA LEU A 230 17.65 35.21 -0.93
C LEU A 230 17.64 33.83 -0.29
N PHE A 231 18.34 32.91 -0.92
CA PHE A 231 18.39 31.51 -0.51
C PHE A 231 19.69 31.23 0.24
N THR A 232 19.59 30.88 1.50
CA THR A 232 20.70 30.41 2.33
C THR A 232 20.26 29.10 3.01
N LEU A 233 20.94 28.00 2.74
CA LEU A 233 20.69 26.73 3.41
C LEU A 233 21.18 26.73 4.84
N LEU A 234 20.32 26.38 5.76
CA LEU A 234 20.73 26.03 7.12
C LEU A 234 21.46 24.67 7.11
N PRO A 235 22.46 24.47 7.99
CA PRO A 235 23.18 23.21 8.03
C PRO A 235 22.25 21.99 8.21
N GLY A 236 22.34 21.02 7.29
CA GLY A 236 21.53 19.81 7.31
C GLY A 236 20.07 19.99 6.89
N GLN A 237 19.68 21.17 6.42
CA GLN A 237 18.33 21.44 5.94
C GLN A 237 18.26 21.48 4.41
N SER A 238 17.09 21.26 3.88
CA SER A 238 16.75 21.35 2.46
C SER A 238 15.61 22.34 2.27
N LEU A 239 15.70 23.21 1.26
CA LEU A 239 14.62 24.12 0.89
C LEU A 239 13.60 23.39 0.01
N LEU A 240 12.33 23.44 0.39
CA LEU A 240 11.24 22.87 -0.37
C LEU A 240 10.68 23.88 -1.38
N LEU A 241 10.62 23.47 -2.64
CA LEU A 241 9.96 24.22 -3.72
C LEU A 241 9.02 23.29 -4.48
N LYS A 242 7.79 23.73 -4.72
CA LYS A 242 6.83 22.99 -5.57
C LYS A 242 7.05 23.25 -7.06
N ALA A 243 6.43 22.46 -7.91
CA ALA A 243 6.59 22.51 -9.36
C ALA A 243 6.47 23.90 -9.99
N THR A 244 5.60 24.75 -9.45
CA THR A 244 5.33 26.10 -9.94
C THR A 244 6.23 27.18 -9.33
N ASP A 245 6.98 26.86 -8.29
CA ASP A 245 7.92 27.78 -7.67
C ASP A 245 9.18 27.93 -8.56
N HIS A 246 9.88 29.03 -8.37
CA HIS A 246 11.00 29.38 -9.23
C HIS A 246 12.28 29.50 -8.41
N ILE A 247 13.40 29.22 -9.10
CA ILE A 247 14.77 29.43 -8.59
C ILE A 247 15.56 30.21 -9.64
N ARG A 248 16.45 31.10 -9.22
CA ARG A 248 17.38 31.78 -10.10
C ARG A 248 18.74 31.97 -9.46
N PHE A 249 19.76 32.07 -10.30
CA PHE A 249 21.10 32.53 -9.92
C PHE A 249 21.25 33.99 -10.35
N VAL A 250 21.71 34.84 -9.45
CA VAL A 250 22.02 36.26 -9.71
C VAL A 250 23.52 36.39 -9.72
N PRO A 251 24.16 36.64 -10.88
CA PRO A 251 25.64 36.84 -10.97
C PRO A 251 26.07 38.08 -10.21
N ASP A 252 27.37 38.19 -9.95
CA ASP A 252 27.97 39.36 -9.27
C ASP A 252 28.21 40.57 -10.19
N GLY A 253 27.90 40.47 -11.48
CA GLY A 253 28.07 41.50 -12.47
C GLY A 253 29.52 41.75 -12.91
N LEU A 254 30.45 40.87 -12.53
CA LEU A 254 31.88 41.10 -12.75
C LEU A 254 32.62 39.87 -13.30
N ASN A 255 32.19 38.69 -13.00
CA ASN A 255 32.96 37.48 -13.22
C ASN A 255 32.15 36.32 -13.78
N ALA A 256 32.79 35.52 -14.64
CA ALA A 256 32.20 34.26 -15.09
C ALA A 256 32.20 33.24 -13.95
N THR A 257 31.04 32.64 -13.71
CA THR A 257 30.80 31.68 -12.63
C THR A 257 29.96 30.52 -13.14
N THR A 258 30.25 29.29 -12.70
CA THR A 258 29.36 28.16 -12.84
C THR A 258 28.64 27.94 -11.51
N ALA A 259 27.34 27.96 -11.54
CA ALA A 259 26.50 27.75 -10.37
C ALA A 259 25.65 26.47 -10.52
N THR A 260 25.60 25.70 -9.47
CA THR A 260 24.81 24.46 -9.42
C THR A 260 24.02 24.36 -8.12
N PHE A 261 22.91 23.63 -8.16
CA PHE A 261 22.22 23.18 -6.96
C PHE A 261 21.88 21.71 -7.09
N SER A 262 21.90 21.01 -5.95
CA SER A 262 21.53 19.59 -5.87
C SER A 262 20.26 19.42 -5.06
N TYR A 263 19.41 18.48 -5.46
CA TYR A 263 18.09 18.31 -4.89
C TYR A 263 17.66 16.84 -4.87
N TYR A 264 16.74 16.55 -3.96
CA TYR A 264 15.88 15.36 -3.96
C TYR A 264 14.53 15.72 -4.57
N LEU A 265 13.78 14.75 -5.07
CA LEU A 265 12.37 14.96 -5.33
C LEU A 265 11.60 15.02 -4.01
N TRP A 266 10.52 15.79 -4.00
CA TRP A 266 9.60 15.96 -2.90
C TRP A 266 8.16 15.79 -3.41
N ASP A 267 7.39 14.88 -2.79
CA ASP A 267 6.01 14.55 -3.19
C ASP A 267 4.94 15.47 -2.55
N GLY A 268 5.32 16.29 -1.60
CA GLY A 268 4.40 17.16 -0.88
C GLY A 268 3.73 16.53 0.35
N ALA A 269 3.94 15.25 0.63
CA ALA A 269 3.31 14.56 1.77
C ALA A 269 3.71 15.15 3.12
N SER A 270 4.86 15.80 3.21
CA SER A 270 5.28 16.51 4.42
C SER A 270 6.03 17.79 4.09
N GLY A 271 5.98 18.79 5.00
CA GLY A 271 6.60 20.09 4.80
C GLY A 271 5.72 21.06 4.01
N SER A 272 6.25 22.25 3.72
CA SER A 272 5.56 23.28 2.94
C SER A 272 6.57 24.03 2.07
N ALA A 273 6.18 24.40 0.86
CA ALA A 273 7.01 25.18 -0.05
C ALA A 273 7.52 26.48 0.60
N GLY A 274 8.76 26.85 0.31
CA GLY A 274 9.44 28.01 0.89
C GLY A 274 10.00 27.79 2.30
N THR A 275 9.80 26.61 2.90
CA THR A 275 10.38 26.26 4.20
C THR A 275 11.60 25.37 4.06
N GLN A 276 12.46 25.37 5.08
CA GLN A 276 13.59 24.44 5.15
C GLN A 276 13.28 23.32 6.14
N VAL A 277 13.58 22.09 5.74
CA VAL A 277 13.32 20.87 6.52
C VAL A 277 14.51 19.94 6.52
N ASP A 278 14.57 19.04 7.49
CA ASP A 278 15.53 17.93 7.48
C ASP A 278 15.02 16.85 6.51
N ALA A 279 15.71 16.68 5.39
CA ALA A 279 15.48 15.63 4.41
C ALA A 279 16.55 14.51 4.50
N SER A 280 17.08 14.22 5.68
CA SER A 280 18.10 13.18 5.87
C SER A 280 17.53 11.77 5.77
N THR A 281 16.27 11.56 6.19
CA THR A 281 15.53 10.32 6.00
C THR A 281 14.82 10.36 4.65
N ARG A 282 15.07 9.35 3.78
CA ARG A 282 14.63 9.33 2.38
C ARG A 282 14.24 7.93 1.93
N GLY A 283 13.39 7.85 0.90
CA GLY A 283 12.89 6.58 0.39
C GLY A 283 11.84 5.93 1.29
N GLY A 284 11.29 4.79 0.91
CA GLY A 284 10.19 4.13 1.62
C GLY A 284 9.01 5.09 1.77
N GLY A 285 8.36 5.09 2.90
CA GLY A 285 7.19 5.96 3.19
C GLY A 285 7.52 7.42 3.49
N THR A 286 8.68 7.96 3.07
CA THR A 286 9.03 9.37 3.31
C THR A 286 8.66 10.25 2.11
N ALA A 287 8.56 11.55 2.34
CA ALA A 287 8.25 12.51 1.28
C ALA A 287 9.42 12.79 0.30
N PHE A 288 10.57 12.11 0.42
CA PHE A 288 11.77 12.46 -0.33
C PHE A 288 12.36 11.27 -1.07
N SER A 289 12.74 11.47 -2.34
CA SER A 289 13.45 10.45 -3.13
C SER A 289 14.75 10.03 -2.46
N SER A 290 15.10 8.75 -2.54
CA SER A 290 16.40 8.24 -2.04
C SER A 290 17.59 8.76 -2.84
N ALA A 291 17.42 8.94 -4.15
CA ALA A 291 18.41 9.48 -5.06
C ALA A 291 18.32 11.02 -5.16
N SER A 292 19.41 11.67 -5.58
CA SER A 292 19.48 13.11 -5.86
C SER A 292 19.94 13.37 -7.28
N ASP A 293 19.67 14.57 -7.80
CA ASP A 293 20.20 15.08 -9.05
C ASP A 293 20.77 16.48 -8.86
N THR A 294 21.44 16.99 -9.89
CA THR A 294 22.10 18.31 -9.87
C THR A 294 21.83 19.05 -11.17
N ALA A 295 21.30 20.24 -11.05
CA ALA A 295 21.14 21.19 -12.15
C ALA A 295 22.26 22.22 -12.14
#